data_292f68e8050954e2d2c79c878a86e169
#
_entry.id   292f68e8050954e2d2c79c878a86e169
#
_cell.length_a   1.000
_cell.length_b   1.000
_cell.length_c   1.000
_cell.angle_alpha   90.00
_cell.angle_beta   90.00
_cell.angle_gamma   90.00
#
_symmetry.space_group_name_H-M   'P 1'
#
loop_
_entity.id
_entity.type
_entity.pdbx_description
1 polymer ?
#
loop_
_entity_poly.entity_id
_entity_poly.type
_entity_poly.pdbx_seq_one_letter_code
_entity_poly.pdbx_strand_id
1 'polypeptide(L)'
;SLVGSEMCIRDRNNTVVATASSPGQTNNVSDTSDDGDDTDGNTTDDTTVVEITPLPEIEVTKTATVTDNNNNGLVDLADTVVYTITVENKGNVVVSGVTLADTLTDGNGGALTLTSGPSFTSASAGSAQGTVTVGETATYTASYTIVQGTVDSGRVQNSVVVTASSPGKTNDVTDTSDDGDDTDGNTTNDATAVSYTHLTLPTKR
;
A
#
# COMPACT_ATOMS: atom_id res chain seq x y z
N SER A 1 -16.20 31.56 -17.64
CA SER A 1 -16.10 30.14 -17.43
C SER A 1 -14.87 29.85 -16.57
N LEU A 2 -15.07 29.80 -15.27
CA LEU A 2 -14.06 29.32 -14.32
C LEU A 2 -14.38 27.85 -14.04
N VAL A 3 -13.57 26.97 -14.60
CA VAL A 3 -13.48 25.59 -14.16
C VAL A 3 -12.23 25.53 -13.28
N GLY A 4 -12.42 25.84 -12.00
CA GLY A 4 -11.48 25.49 -10.95
C GLY A 4 -12.08 24.32 -10.18
N SER A 5 -11.69 23.11 -10.51
CA SER A 5 -11.84 21.97 -9.62
C SER A 5 -10.82 22.13 -8.51
N GLU A 6 -11.12 22.93 -7.55
CA GLU A 6 -10.38 23.01 -6.32
C GLU A 6 -10.81 21.85 -5.43
N MET A 7 -10.03 20.92 -5.52
CA MET A 7 -9.73 19.82 -4.67
C MET A 7 -9.87 20.10 -3.19
N CYS A 8 -10.59 19.23 -2.50
CA CYS A 8 -10.74 19.18 -1.06
C CYS A 8 -9.41 19.17 -0.32
N ILE A 9 -8.85 20.32 -0.11
CA ILE A 9 -8.03 20.57 1.06
C ILE A 9 -9.01 20.41 2.22
N ARG A 10 -8.75 19.47 3.10
CA ARG A 10 -9.58 19.28 4.30
C ARG A 10 -9.17 20.33 5.33
N ASP A 11 -9.57 21.57 5.07
CA ASP A 11 -9.40 22.63 6.02
C ASP A 11 -10.33 22.36 7.21
N ARG A 12 -9.78 22.39 8.41
CA ARG A 12 -10.57 22.37 9.63
C ARG A 12 -10.80 23.80 10.07
N ASN A 13 -12.00 24.28 9.85
CA ASN A 13 -12.44 25.58 10.27
C ASN A 13 -13.06 25.48 11.67
N ASN A 14 -12.65 26.35 12.58
CA ASN A 14 -13.20 26.43 13.93
C ASN A 14 -13.55 27.88 14.26
N THR A 15 -14.80 28.09 14.69
CA THR A 15 -15.30 29.39 15.10
C THR A 15 -16.08 29.23 16.41
N VAL A 16 -15.86 30.14 17.33
CA VAL A 16 -16.59 30.20 18.62
C VAL A 16 -17.33 31.52 18.75
N VAL A 17 -18.59 31.47 19.10
CA VAL A 17 -19.38 32.66 19.47
C VAL A 17 -19.53 32.69 20.97
N ALA A 18 -19.00 33.74 21.62
CA ALA A 18 -19.21 34.02 23.04
C ALA A 18 -20.38 34.96 23.21
N THR A 19 -21.28 34.64 24.14
CA THR A 19 -22.47 35.48 24.45
C THR A 19 -22.50 35.80 25.94
N ALA A 20 -22.74 37.05 26.27
CA ALA A 20 -22.84 37.53 27.63
C ALA A 20 -24.06 38.42 27.83
N SER A 21 -24.41 38.67 29.07
CA SER A 21 -25.54 39.56 29.46
C SER A 21 -25.02 40.78 30.19
N SER A 22 -25.49 41.96 29.84
CA SER A 22 -25.28 43.18 30.63
C SER A 22 -26.35 43.34 31.73
N PRO A 23 -26.12 44.17 32.75
CA PRO A 23 -27.08 44.36 33.83
C PRO A 23 -28.50 44.70 33.33
N GLY A 24 -29.46 43.86 33.69
CA GLY A 24 -30.88 44.02 33.32
C GLY A 24 -31.24 43.55 31.92
N GLN A 25 -30.32 42.92 31.17
CA GLN A 25 -30.56 42.36 29.85
C GLN A 25 -30.00 40.94 29.77
N THR A 26 -30.47 40.17 28.79
CA THR A 26 -30.01 38.77 28.60
C THR A 26 -29.46 38.58 27.21
N ASN A 27 -28.28 37.97 27.10
CA ASN A 27 -27.61 37.66 25.85
C ASN A 27 -27.53 38.82 24.85
N ASN A 28 -27.28 40.03 25.34
CA ASN A 28 -27.22 41.25 24.54
C ASN A 28 -25.80 41.66 24.11
N VAL A 29 -24.81 40.89 24.52
CA VAL A 29 -23.40 41.08 24.12
C VAL A 29 -22.93 39.77 23.49
N SER A 30 -22.45 39.83 22.30
CA SER A 30 -21.86 38.65 21.62
C SER A 30 -20.64 39.07 20.84
N ASP A 31 -19.71 38.13 20.72
CA ASP A 31 -18.50 38.28 19.96
C ASP A 31 -18.16 36.93 19.32
N THR A 32 -17.56 36.96 18.14
CA THR A 32 -17.09 35.76 17.40
C THR A 32 -15.56 35.72 17.49
N SER A 33 -15.02 34.54 17.59
CA SER A 33 -13.55 34.37 17.67
C SER A 33 -12.86 34.86 16.40
N ASP A 34 -11.72 35.48 16.59
CA ASP A 34 -10.73 35.86 15.60
C ASP A 34 -9.61 34.84 15.62
N ASP A 35 -8.93 34.56 14.50
CA ASP A 35 -7.80 33.63 14.44
C ASP A 35 -6.47 34.26 14.90
N GLY A 36 -6.44 35.59 15.06
CA GLY A 36 -5.28 36.35 15.48
C GLY A 36 -4.24 36.62 14.38
N ASP A 37 -4.60 36.38 13.11
CA ASP A 37 -3.75 36.67 11.94
C ASP A 37 -4.36 37.77 11.06
N ASP A 38 -4.02 39.01 11.34
CA ASP A 38 -4.46 40.19 10.55
C ASP A 38 -3.77 40.31 9.18
N THR A 39 -2.86 39.39 8.84
CA THR A 39 -2.05 39.51 7.61
C THR A 39 -2.76 38.97 6.37
N ASP A 40 -3.81 38.18 6.53
CA ASP A 40 -4.63 37.64 5.45
C ASP A 40 -5.65 38.66 4.89
N GLY A 41 -5.79 39.83 5.56
CA GLY A 41 -6.67 40.91 5.16
C GLY A 41 -8.03 40.90 5.87
N ASN A 42 -8.27 39.99 6.80
CA ASN A 42 -9.36 39.99 7.75
C ASN A 42 -8.82 40.34 9.16
N THR A 43 -9.51 41.17 9.89
CA THR A 43 -9.03 41.69 11.18
C THR A 43 -10.02 41.49 12.30
N THR A 44 -11.17 40.87 12.03
CA THR A 44 -12.23 40.61 12.98
C THR A 44 -13.11 39.45 12.57
N ASP A 45 -13.56 38.66 13.57
CA ASP A 45 -14.61 37.63 13.39
C ASP A 45 -14.27 36.56 12.35
N ASP A 46 -13.01 36.18 12.17
CA ASP A 46 -12.65 35.18 11.21
C ASP A 46 -12.38 33.78 11.80
N THR A 47 -12.28 32.83 10.91
CA THR A 47 -12.21 31.43 11.25
C THR A 47 -10.78 30.96 11.34
N THR A 48 -10.39 30.37 12.46
CA THR A 48 -9.11 29.66 12.56
C THR A 48 -9.07 28.51 11.58
N VAL A 49 -8.12 28.52 10.64
CA VAL A 49 -7.93 27.50 9.61
C VAL A 49 -6.69 26.67 9.92
N VAL A 50 -6.85 25.36 9.91
CA VAL A 50 -5.72 24.42 9.96
C VAL A 50 -5.65 23.63 8.64
N GLU A 51 -4.64 23.89 7.86
CA GLU A 51 -4.39 23.14 6.63
C GLU A 51 -3.79 21.76 6.94
N ILE A 52 -4.37 20.72 6.34
CA ILE A 52 -3.87 19.36 6.43
C ILE A 52 -3.41 18.92 5.05
N THR A 53 -2.09 18.86 4.85
CA THR A 53 -1.50 18.40 3.59
C THR A 53 -1.71 16.90 3.41
N PRO A 54 -2.36 16.44 2.32
CA PRO A 54 -2.45 15.04 1.99
C PRO A 54 -1.07 14.44 1.66
N LEU A 55 -0.72 13.35 2.34
CA LEU A 55 0.50 12.58 2.12
C LEU A 55 0.09 11.12 1.79
N PRO A 56 -0.23 10.82 0.54
CA PRO A 56 -0.54 9.46 0.14
C PRO A 56 0.75 8.62 0.05
N GLU A 57 0.74 7.45 0.66
CA GLU A 57 1.88 6.53 0.69
C GLU A 57 1.39 5.10 0.87
N ILE A 58 1.96 4.15 0.15
CA ILE A 58 1.77 2.73 0.36
C ILE A 58 3.11 2.04 0.52
N GLU A 59 3.15 0.97 1.31
CA GLU A 59 4.27 0.05 1.43
C GLU A 59 3.81 -1.36 1.03
N VAL A 60 4.60 -2.00 0.17
CA VAL A 60 4.27 -3.31 -0.38
C VAL A 60 5.32 -4.33 0.04
N THR A 61 4.88 -5.38 0.74
CA THR A 61 5.74 -6.52 1.08
C THR A 61 5.23 -7.78 0.38
N LYS A 62 6.14 -8.60 -0.13
CA LYS A 62 5.83 -9.87 -0.78
C LYS A 62 6.69 -10.96 -0.21
N THR A 63 6.08 -11.97 0.38
CA THR A 63 6.77 -13.14 0.94
C THR A 63 6.38 -14.40 0.20
N ALA A 64 7.20 -15.45 0.29
CA ALA A 64 6.93 -16.74 -0.32
C ALA A 64 7.01 -17.89 0.69
N THR A 65 6.13 -18.87 0.52
CA THR A 65 6.20 -20.17 1.19
C THR A 65 6.08 -21.27 0.15
N VAL A 66 6.72 -22.40 0.38
CA VAL A 66 6.63 -23.56 -0.53
C VAL A 66 5.78 -24.63 0.13
N THR A 67 4.81 -25.15 -0.62
CA THR A 67 4.07 -26.35 -0.28
C THR A 67 4.73 -27.54 -1.00
N ASP A 68 5.35 -28.43 -0.22
CA ASP A 68 5.90 -29.70 -0.68
C ASP A 68 4.75 -30.67 -0.95
N ASN A 69 4.36 -30.79 -2.21
CA ASN A 69 3.18 -31.56 -2.61
C ASN A 69 3.42 -33.06 -2.60
N ASN A 70 4.66 -33.51 -2.73
CA ASN A 70 5.05 -34.92 -2.75
C ASN A 70 5.59 -35.43 -1.41
N ASN A 71 5.79 -34.52 -0.41
CA ASN A 71 6.26 -34.79 0.95
C ASN A 71 7.65 -35.45 0.97
N ASN A 72 8.54 -35.05 0.09
CA ASN A 72 9.91 -35.57 0.03
C ASN A 72 10.94 -34.71 0.79
N GLY A 73 10.51 -33.54 1.32
CA GLY A 73 11.36 -32.61 2.07
C GLY A 73 12.26 -31.73 1.21
N LEU A 74 12.04 -31.71 -0.11
CA LEU A 74 12.78 -30.90 -1.06
C LEU A 74 11.85 -29.86 -1.71
N VAL A 75 12.43 -28.82 -2.29
CA VAL A 75 11.72 -27.89 -3.17
C VAL A 75 12.02 -28.33 -4.59
N ASP A 76 11.03 -28.93 -5.28
CA ASP A 76 11.26 -29.57 -6.57
C ASP A 76 10.02 -29.51 -7.51
N LEU A 77 10.04 -30.35 -8.54
CA LEU A 77 9.03 -30.43 -9.57
C LEU A 77 7.63 -30.70 -8.96
N ALA A 78 6.64 -29.94 -9.41
CA ALA A 78 5.23 -29.98 -9.03
C ALA A 78 4.90 -29.42 -7.64
N ASP A 79 5.88 -28.96 -6.87
CA ASP A 79 5.61 -28.19 -5.66
C ASP A 79 4.98 -26.84 -5.97
N THR A 80 4.36 -26.24 -4.99
CA THR A 80 3.67 -24.96 -5.17
C THR A 80 4.33 -23.88 -4.33
N VAL A 81 4.80 -22.83 -4.98
CA VAL A 81 5.20 -21.59 -4.34
C VAL A 81 3.93 -20.76 -4.13
N VAL A 82 3.64 -20.39 -2.88
CA VAL A 82 2.53 -19.51 -2.50
C VAL A 82 3.11 -18.17 -2.09
N TYR A 83 2.69 -17.12 -2.77
CA TYR A 83 3.07 -15.74 -2.47
C TYR A 83 1.98 -15.06 -1.65
N THR A 84 2.38 -14.38 -0.58
CA THR A 84 1.54 -13.46 0.18
C THR A 84 2.03 -12.05 -0.09
N ILE A 85 1.14 -11.19 -0.57
CA ILE A 85 1.43 -9.79 -0.87
C ILE A 85 0.61 -8.94 0.10
N THR A 86 1.26 -8.04 0.81
CA THR A 86 0.60 -7.05 1.67
C THR A 86 0.80 -5.66 1.10
N VAL A 87 -0.26 -4.87 1.14
CA VAL A 87 -0.27 -3.45 0.75
C VAL A 87 -0.74 -2.67 1.96
N GLU A 88 0.17 -1.97 2.62
CA GLU A 88 -0.13 -1.14 3.79
C GLU A 88 -0.24 0.34 3.38
N ASN A 89 -1.25 1.04 3.85
CA ASN A 89 -1.37 2.49 3.69
C ASN A 89 -0.62 3.20 4.81
N LYS A 90 0.59 3.68 4.53
CA LYS A 90 1.44 4.46 5.45
C LYS A 90 1.09 5.95 5.44
N GLY A 91 0.31 6.39 4.47
CA GLY A 91 -0.08 7.78 4.31
C GLY A 91 -1.16 8.24 5.29
N ASN A 92 -1.59 9.49 5.14
CA ASN A 92 -2.65 10.10 5.95
C ASN A 92 -3.99 10.26 5.21
N VAL A 93 -4.10 9.69 4.01
CA VAL A 93 -5.33 9.69 3.20
C VAL A 93 -5.66 8.28 2.72
N VAL A 94 -6.95 8.00 2.51
CA VAL A 94 -7.37 6.73 1.92
C VAL A 94 -6.85 6.63 0.49
N VAL A 95 -6.42 5.43 0.08
CA VAL A 95 -6.10 5.13 -1.32
C VAL A 95 -7.13 4.18 -1.91
N SER A 96 -7.37 4.32 -3.21
CA SER A 96 -8.38 3.55 -3.96
C SER A 96 -7.86 3.13 -5.33
N GLY A 97 -8.59 2.24 -6.01
CA GLY A 97 -8.18 1.75 -7.32
C GLY A 97 -6.89 0.93 -7.29
N VAL A 98 -6.62 0.23 -6.17
CA VAL A 98 -5.40 -0.59 -6.02
C VAL A 98 -5.35 -1.68 -7.08
N THR A 99 -4.28 -1.66 -7.87
CA THR A 99 -3.97 -2.65 -8.90
C THR A 99 -2.58 -3.23 -8.70
N LEU A 100 -2.39 -4.50 -9.06
CA LEU A 100 -1.15 -5.23 -8.88
C LEU A 100 -0.65 -5.70 -10.25
N ALA A 101 0.59 -5.33 -10.62
CA ALA A 101 1.30 -5.81 -11.79
C ALA A 101 2.43 -6.73 -11.33
N ASP A 102 2.21 -8.05 -11.45
CA ASP A 102 3.14 -9.09 -11.01
C ASP A 102 4.14 -9.45 -12.10
N THR A 103 5.40 -9.67 -11.72
CA THR A 103 6.48 -10.10 -12.61
C THR A 103 7.20 -11.30 -12.01
N LEU A 104 6.98 -12.47 -12.60
CA LEU A 104 7.63 -13.73 -12.22
C LEU A 104 8.66 -14.13 -13.26
N THR A 105 9.88 -14.48 -12.81
CA THR A 105 10.97 -14.93 -13.67
C THR A 105 11.66 -16.16 -13.10
N ASP A 106 12.31 -16.94 -13.97
CA ASP A 106 13.22 -18.02 -13.59
C ASP A 106 14.62 -17.49 -13.20
N GLY A 107 15.51 -18.39 -12.79
CA GLY A 107 16.88 -18.05 -12.40
C GLY A 107 17.75 -17.47 -13.51
N ASN A 108 17.35 -17.58 -14.77
CA ASN A 108 18.01 -17.04 -15.96
C ASN A 108 17.35 -15.73 -16.44
N GLY A 109 16.31 -15.23 -15.75
CA GLY A 109 15.55 -14.05 -16.15
C GLY A 109 14.46 -14.32 -17.19
N GLY A 110 14.17 -15.60 -17.49
CA GLY A 110 13.08 -15.99 -18.38
C GLY A 110 11.73 -15.70 -17.73
N ALA A 111 10.81 -15.04 -18.46
CA ALA A 111 9.49 -14.71 -17.94
C ALA A 111 8.64 -15.98 -17.71
N LEU A 112 7.98 -16.02 -16.56
CA LEU A 112 7.08 -17.09 -16.16
C LEU A 112 5.66 -16.53 -15.94
N THR A 113 4.68 -17.43 -15.88
CA THR A 113 3.29 -17.07 -15.61
C THR A 113 2.85 -17.72 -14.31
N LEU A 114 2.24 -16.93 -13.42
CA LEU A 114 1.61 -17.44 -12.21
C LEU A 114 0.56 -18.52 -12.54
N THR A 115 0.44 -19.52 -11.69
CA THR A 115 -0.61 -20.53 -11.77
C THR A 115 -1.96 -19.90 -11.36
N SER A 116 -1.94 -18.98 -10.37
CA SER A 116 -3.12 -18.22 -9.96
C SER A 116 -2.77 -16.90 -9.29
N GLY A 117 -3.70 -15.95 -9.30
CA GLY A 117 -3.60 -14.64 -8.67
C GLY A 117 -2.81 -13.61 -9.46
N PRO A 118 -2.44 -12.47 -8.84
CA PRO A 118 -2.78 -12.05 -7.48
C PRO A 118 -4.28 -11.88 -7.26
N SER A 119 -4.80 -12.40 -6.15
CA SER A 119 -6.21 -12.32 -5.77
C SER A 119 -6.36 -11.73 -4.37
N PHE A 120 -7.29 -10.78 -4.19
CA PHE A 120 -7.59 -10.19 -2.88
C PHE A 120 -8.10 -11.26 -1.91
N THR A 121 -7.57 -11.25 -0.70
CA THR A 121 -7.93 -12.19 0.37
C THR A 121 -8.65 -11.50 1.52
N SER A 122 -8.10 -10.38 2.01
CA SER A 122 -8.65 -9.66 3.16
C SER A 122 -8.06 -8.26 3.28
N ALA A 123 -8.69 -7.43 4.11
CA ALA A 123 -8.14 -6.18 4.58
C ALA A 123 -8.32 -6.07 6.10
N SER A 124 -7.31 -5.57 6.82
CA SER A 124 -7.26 -5.60 8.28
C SER A 124 -8.35 -4.77 8.97
N ALA A 125 -8.83 -3.70 8.31
CA ALA A 125 -9.97 -2.89 8.77
C ALA A 125 -11.27 -3.22 8.04
N GLY A 126 -11.27 -4.23 7.14
CA GLY A 126 -12.46 -4.73 6.46
C GLY A 126 -12.85 -3.96 5.19
N SER A 127 -11.96 -3.16 4.62
CA SER A 127 -12.21 -2.49 3.34
C SER A 127 -12.43 -3.49 2.22
N ALA A 128 -13.23 -3.11 1.23
CA ALA A 128 -13.43 -3.89 0.02
C ALA A 128 -12.16 -3.89 -0.85
N GLN A 129 -12.02 -4.89 -1.70
CA GLN A 129 -10.94 -4.95 -2.69
C GLN A 129 -10.77 -3.62 -3.43
N GLY A 130 -9.53 -3.18 -3.55
CA GLY A 130 -9.17 -1.95 -4.26
C GLY A 130 -9.22 -0.68 -3.41
N THR A 131 -9.55 -0.77 -2.12
CA THR A 131 -9.50 0.36 -1.18
C THR A 131 -8.65 -0.01 0.03
N VAL A 132 -7.79 0.91 0.48
CA VAL A 132 -7.01 0.74 1.72
C VAL A 132 -7.08 2.04 2.52
N THR A 133 -7.72 1.98 3.68
CA THR A 133 -7.85 3.12 4.59
C THR A 133 -6.53 3.40 5.32
N VAL A 134 -6.41 4.55 5.95
CA VAL A 134 -5.18 4.95 6.68
C VAL A 134 -4.81 3.92 7.75
N GLY A 135 -3.57 3.43 7.71
CA GLY A 135 -3.06 2.41 8.64
C GLY A 135 -3.59 0.99 8.41
N GLU A 136 -4.37 0.78 7.34
CA GLU A 136 -4.88 -0.54 6.98
C GLU A 136 -3.90 -1.30 6.10
N THR A 137 -3.92 -2.64 6.20
CA THR A 137 -3.18 -3.56 5.35
C THR A 137 -4.15 -4.43 4.57
N ALA A 138 -4.08 -4.36 3.24
CA ALA A 138 -4.77 -5.28 2.33
C ALA A 138 -3.86 -6.45 1.97
N THR A 139 -4.40 -7.68 1.96
CA THR A 139 -3.67 -8.91 1.68
C THR A 139 -4.16 -9.55 0.38
N TYR A 140 -3.21 -9.96 -0.45
CA TYR A 140 -3.43 -10.68 -1.69
C TYR A 140 -2.61 -11.97 -1.69
N THR A 141 -3.07 -12.97 -2.44
CA THR A 141 -2.34 -14.23 -2.62
C THR A 141 -2.17 -14.55 -4.10
N ALA A 142 -1.03 -15.17 -4.42
CA ALA A 142 -0.74 -15.69 -5.74
C ALA A 142 -0.03 -17.04 -5.61
N SER A 143 -0.02 -17.86 -6.66
CA SER A 143 0.71 -19.13 -6.63
C SER A 143 1.40 -19.44 -7.96
N TYR A 144 2.46 -20.24 -7.86
CA TYR A 144 3.20 -20.77 -9.00
C TYR A 144 3.52 -22.25 -8.76
N THR A 145 3.15 -23.11 -9.69
CA THR A 145 3.54 -24.52 -9.65
C THR A 145 4.88 -24.71 -10.35
N ILE A 146 5.84 -25.30 -9.65
CA ILE A 146 7.20 -25.49 -10.11
C ILE A 146 7.22 -26.47 -11.29
N VAL A 147 7.83 -26.06 -12.40
CA VAL A 147 8.02 -26.87 -13.60
C VAL A 147 9.52 -27.20 -13.81
N GLN A 148 9.82 -28.21 -14.63
CA GLN A 148 11.20 -28.68 -14.85
C GLN A 148 12.14 -27.54 -15.26
N GLY A 149 11.72 -26.65 -16.14
CA GLY A 149 12.58 -25.54 -16.58
C GLY A 149 12.99 -24.59 -15.46
N THR A 150 12.12 -24.39 -14.44
CA THR A 150 12.47 -23.61 -13.26
C THR A 150 13.40 -24.36 -12.31
N VAL A 151 13.21 -25.67 -12.15
CA VAL A 151 14.17 -26.51 -11.40
C VAL A 151 15.56 -26.41 -12.05
N ASP A 152 15.63 -26.53 -13.37
CA ASP A 152 16.88 -26.46 -14.13
C ASP A 152 17.59 -25.09 -14.06
N SER A 153 16.80 -24.01 -13.88
CA SER A 153 17.32 -22.65 -13.69
C SER A 153 17.76 -22.33 -12.26
N GLY A 154 17.43 -23.20 -11.30
CA GLY A 154 17.86 -23.16 -9.90
C GLY A 154 17.06 -22.27 -8.97
N ARG A 155 16.18 -21.39 -9.48
CA ARG A 155 15.32 -20.52 -8.65
C ARG A 155 14.17 -19.91 -9.44
N VAL A 156 13.21 -19.35 -8.73
CA VAL A 156 12.24 -18.35 -9.22
C VAL A 156 12.40 -17.05 -8.43
N GLN A 157 12.13 -15.94 -9.09
CA GLN A 157 12.08 -14.60 -8.50
C GLN A 157 10.77 -13.94 -8.87
N ASN A 158 10.16 -13.27 -7.91
CA ASN A 158 8.87 -12.61 -8.11
C ASN A 158 8.85 -11.24 -7.44
N SER A 159 8.44 -10.22 -8.18
CA SER A 159 8.15 -8.88 -7.67
C SER A 159 6.77 -8.43 -8.12
N VAL A 160 6.19 -7.47 -7.41
CA VAL A 160 4.93 -6.86 -7.80
C VAL A 160 5.02 -5.35 -7.67
N VAL A 161 4.54 -4.64 -8.70
CA VAL A 161 4.33 -3.19 -8.63
C VAL A 161 2.86 -2.96 -8.31
N VAL A 162 2.60 -2.23 -7.24
CA VAL A 162 1.27 -1.82 -6.83
C VAL A 162 1.07 -0.35 -7.19
N THR A 163 -0.07 -0.04 -7.78
CA THR A 163 -0.47 1.33 -8.11
C THR A 163 -1.84 1.60 -7.50
N ALA A 164 -2.01 2.78 -6.93
CA ALA A 164 -3.25 3.26 -6.32
C ALA A 164 -3.47 4.75 -6.61
N SER A 165 -4.62 5.25 -6.22
CA SER A 165 -5.02 6.65 -6.42
C SER A 165 -5.36 7.30 -5.09
N SER A 166 -4.81 8.49 -4.83
CA SER A 166 -5.22 9.34 -3.72
C SER A 166 -6.50 10.13 -4.07
N PRO A 167 -7.18 10.74 -3.09
CA PRO A 167 -8.39 11.52 -3.36
C PRO A 167 -8.18 12.62 -4.41
N GLY A 168 -8.98 12.58 -5.47
CA GLY A 168 -8.94 13.55 -6.57
C GLY A 168 -7.82 13.36 -7.59
N LYS A 169 -7.01 12.30 -7.46
CA LYS A 169 -5.93 11.95 -8.40
C LYS A 169 -6.11 10.53 -8.93
N THR A 170 -5.32 10.16 -9.92
CA THR A 170 -5.37 8.83 -10.53
C THR A 170 -3.97 8.27 -10.68
N ASN A 171 -3.75 7.06 -10.16
CA ASN A 171 -2.48 6.32 -10.26
C ASN A 171 -1.25 7.13 -9.81
N ASP A 172 -1.42 7.95 -8.79
CA ASP A 172 -0.38 8.84 -8.28
C ASP A 172 0.42 8.25 -7.11
N VAL A 173 0.03 7.07 -6.64
CA VAL A 173 0.67 6.34 -5.54
C VAL A 173 1.14 5.01 -6.07
N THR A 174 2.43 4.71 -5.95
CA THR A 174 3.01 3.46 -6.45
C THR A 174 4.12 2.98 -5.53
N ASP A 175 4.26 1.68 -5.42
CA ASP A 175 5.36 1.03 -4.73
C ASP A 175 5.67 -0.33 -5.36
N THR A 176 6.93 -0.78 -5.23
CA THR A 176 7.39 -2.11 -5.66
C THR A 176 7.65 -2.96 -4.43
N SER A 177 7.23 -4.21 -4.46
CA SER A 177 7.37 -5.09 -3.31
C SER A 177 8.80 -5.29 -2.85
N ASP A 178 8.94 -5.29 -1.54
CA ASP A 178 10.08 -5.76 -0.77
C ASP A 178 9.83 -7.20 -0.32
N ASP A 179 10.87 -8.04 -0.17
CA ASP A 179 10.72 -9.43 0.27
C ASP A 179 10.60 -9.58 1.81
N GLY A 180 10.82 -8.49 2.54
CA GLY A 180 10.74 -8.43 4.00
C GLY A 180 11.97 -8.99 4.71
N ASP A 181 13.09 -9.21 4.00
CA ASP A 181 14.36 -9.67 4.56
C ASP A 181 15.50 -8.64 4.37
N ASP A 182 15.62 -7.72 5.30
CA ASP A 182 16.70 -6.71 5.31
C ASP A 182 18.08 -7.28 5.61
N THR A 183 18.20 -8.57 5.90
CA THR A 183 19.47 -9.19 6.32
C THR A 183 20.38 -9.53 5.16
N ASP A 184 19.86 -9.57 3.95
CA ASP A 184 20.61 -9.83 2.72
C ASP A 184 21.38 -8.60 2.19
N GLY A 185 21.13 -7.41 2.78
CA GLY A 185 21.78 -6.15 2.47
C GLY A 185 20.99 -5.26 1.52
N ASN A 186 19.80 -5.67 1.11
CA ASN A 186 18.77 -4.85 0.45
C ASN A 186 17.65 -4.57 1.46
N THR A 187 17.15 -3.37 1.50
CA THR A 187 16.14 -2.93 2.49
C THR A 187 14.90 -2.34 1.84
N THR A 188 14.86 -2.32 0.52
CA THR A 188 13.73 -1.76 -0.22
C THR A 188 13.63 -2.33 -1.63
N ASN A 189 12.42 -2.62 -2.07
CA ASN A 189 12.08 -2.93 -3.47
C ASN A 189 12.83 -4.12 -4.08
N ASP A 190 13.05 -5.18 -3.32
CA ASP A 190 13.69 -6.38 -3.84
C ASP A 190 12.71 -7.51 -4.17
N ALA A 191 13.18 -8.44 -4.99
CA ALA A 191 12.35 -9.52 -5.49
C ALA A 191 12.39 -10.72 -4.53
N THR A 192 11.22 -11.20 -4.14
CA THR A 192 11.08 -12.43 -3.35
C THR A 192 11.62 -13.64 -4.15
N ALA A 193 12.68 -14.28 -3.66
CA ALA A 193 13.35 -15.39 -4.30
C ALA A 193 13.08 -16.73 -3.60
N VAL A 194 12.82 -17.77 -4.39
CA VAL A 194 12.78 -19.18 -3.92
C VAL A 194 13.83 -19.96 -4.67
N SER A 195 14.83 -20.44 -3.94
CA SER A 195 15.93 -21.25 -4.50
C SER A 195 15.63 -22.73 -4.36
N TYR A 196 16.05 -23.51 -5.36
CA TYR A 196 15.91 -24.97 -5.40
C TYR A 196 17.22 -25.65 -5.04
N THR A 197 17.14 -26.72 -4.24
CA THR A 197 18.29 -27.58 -3.98
C THR A 197 18.46 -28.55 -5.14
N HIS A 198 19.41 -28.28 -6.04
CA HIS A 198 19.75 -29.22 -7.09
C HIS A 198 20.63 -30.33 -6.50
N LEU A 199 20.06 -31.52 -6.32
CA LEU A 199 20.86 -32.72 -6.04
C LEU A 199 21.63 -33.12 -7.32
N THR A 200 22.89 -32.70 -7.42
CA THR A 200 23.80 -33.27 -8.44
C THR A 200 24.03 -34.73 -8.10
N LEU A 201 23.47 -35.64 -8.90
CA LEU A 201 23.86 -37.06 -8.84
C LEU A 201 25.37 -37.17 -9.01
N PRO A 202 26.07 -37.92 -8.14
CA PRO A 202 27.48 -38.15 -8.33
C PRO A 202 27.69 -38.85 -9.66
N THR A 203 28.49 -38.23 -10.56
CA THR A 203 28.90 -38.83 -11.81
C THR A 203 29.66 -40.13 -11.49
N LYS A 204 29.05 -41.29 -11.77
CA LYS A 204 29.80 -42.55 -11.76
C LYS A 204 30.96 -42.43 -12.76
N ARG A 205 32.16 -42.46 -12.23
CA ARG A 205 33.37 -42.76 -13.06
C ARG A 205 33.45 -44.24 -13.38
#